data_8d0055dd5c4bdb8bbee89079f47bae5e
#
_entry.id   8d0055dd5c4bdb8bbee89079f47bae5e
#
_cell.length_a   1.000
_cell.length_b   1.000
_cell.length_c   1.000
_cell.angle_alpha   90.00
_cell.angle_beta   90.00
_cell.angle_gamma   90.00
#
_symmetry.space_group_name_H-M   'P 1'
#
loop_
_entity.id
_entity.type
_entity.pdbx_description
1 polymer ?
#
loop_
_entity_poly.entity_id
_entity_poly.type
_entity_poly.pdbx_seq_one_letter_code
_entity_poly.pdbx_strand_id
1 'polypeptide(L)'
;MDERVRAFGDELVKVHDWFRGELARLRAGGAVTDDLRAHCLTFCDALSFHHSGEDRVAFPHLEGTRPELKEALDRLRREHEVIAALVEELRAASDPAAIERVAAELESHFDYEERALVPVLNSLESVPWAVGG
;
A
#
# COMPACT_ATOMS: atom_id res chain seq x y z
N MET A 1 0.25 -3.35 29.22
CA MET A 1 0.76 -3.11 27.85
C MET A 1 -0.38 -2.91 26.89
N ASP A 2 -0.33 -1.83 26.19
CA ASP A 2 -1.37 -1.52 25.21
C ASP A 2 -1.23 -2.45 23.99
N GLU A 3 -2.27 -3.20 23.68
CA GLU A 3 -2.27 -4.12 22.54
C GLU A 3 -2.03 -3.40 21.22
N ARG A 4 -2.48 -2.14 21.10
CA ARG A 4 -2.28 -1.36 19.88
C ARG A 4 -0.81 -1.14 19.56
N VAL A 5 0.03 -1.04 20.58
CA VAL A 5 1.47 -0.83 20.41
C VAL A 5 2.12 -2.02 19.71
N ARG A 6 1.55 -3.21 19.90
CA ARG A 6 2.10 -4.45 19.32
C ARG A 6 1.52 -4.80 17.97
N ALA A 7 0.54 -4.05 17.48
CA ALA A 7 -0.25 -4.42 16.33
C ALA A 7 -0.01 -3.54 15.11
N PHE A 8 1.17 -2.92 14.99
CA PHE A 8 1.47 -2.07 13.84
C PHE A 8 1.43 -2.83 12.53
N GLY A 9 1.85 -4.11 12.54
CA GLY A 9 1.73 -4.96 11.35
C GLY A 9 0.29 -5.26 11.03
N ASP A 10 -0.54 -5.51 12.04
CA ASP A 10 -1.96 -5.74 11.83
C ASP A 10 -2.65 -4.50 11.29
N GLU A 11 -2.22 -3.31 11.72
CA GLU A 11 -2.74 -2.06 11.17
C GLU A 11 -2.38 -1.91 9.69
N LEU A 12 -1.15 -2.30 9.32
CA LEU A 12 -0.75 -2.31 7.92
C LEU A 12 -1.66 -3.23 7.10
N VAL A 13 -1.95 -4.43 7.60
CA VAL A 13 -2.84 -5.36 6.92
C VAL A 13 -4.23 -4.76 6.74
N LYS A 14 -4.76 -4.05 7.75
CA LYS A 14 -6.06 -3.39 7.63
C LYS A 14 -6.08 -2.34 6.52
N VAL A 15 -5.01 -1.56 6.41
CA VAL A 15 -4.89 -0.57 5.33
C VAL A 15 -4.87 -1.28 3.98
N HIS A 16 -4.08 -2.34 3.85
CA HIS A 16 -4.02 -3.12 2.61
C HIS A 16 -5.35 -3.77 2.29
N ASP A 17 -6.07 -4.27 3.29
CA ASP A 17 -7.39 -4.88 3.08
C ASP A 17 -8.40 -3.85 2.58
N TRP A 18 -8.29 -2.61 3.04
CA TRP A 18 -9.11 -1.53 2.50
C TRP A 18 -8.84 -1.35 0.99
N PHE A 19 -7.56 -1.30 0.59
CA PHE A 19 -7.20 -1.20 -0.82
C PHE A 19 -7.67 -2.41 -1.62
N ARG A 20 -7.53 -3.62 -1.05
CA ARG A 20 -8.01 -4.84 -1.70
C ARG A 20 -9.52 -4.79 -1.95
N GLY A 21 -10.28 -4.29 -0.97
CA GLY A 21 -11.73 -4.11 -1.10
C GLY A 21 -12.09 -3.10 -2.18
N GLU A 22 -11.36 -1.99 -2.24
CA GLU A 22 -11.59 -0.97 -3.26
C GLU A 22 -11.25 -1.48 -4.66
N LEU A 23 -10.17 -2.26 -4.79
CA LEU A 23 -9.83 -2.90 -6.06
C LEU A 23 -10.93 -3.86 -6.51
N ALA A 24 -11.47 -4.64 -5.59
CA ALA A 24 -12.56 -5.57 -5.90
C ALA A 24 -13.77 -4.83 -6.44
N ARG A 25 -14.09 -3.67 -5.86
CA ARG A 25 -15.21 -2.85 -6.32
C ARG A 25 -14.95 -2.27 -7.70
N LEU A 26 -13.73 -1.81 -7.97
CA LEU A 26 -13.36 -1.29 -9.28
C LEU A 26 -13.44 -2.38 -10.35
N ARG A 27 -12.98 -3.59 -10.03
CA ARG A 27 -13.01 -4.72 -10.95
C ARG A 27 -14.44 -5.17 -11.25
N ALA A 28 -15.34 -5.04 -10.30
CA ALA A 28 -16.75 -5.41 -10.46
C ALA A 28 -17.55 -4.33 -11.20
N GLY A 29 -17.00 -3.12 -11.36
CA GLY A 29 -17.72 -1.98 -11.93
C GLY A 29 -18.07 -2.08 -13.40
N GLY A 30 -17.36 -2.93 -14.16
CA GLY A 30 -17.67 -3.15 -15.58
C GLY A 30 -17.36 -1.95 -16.45
N ALA A 31 -18.39 -1.37 -17.07
CA ALA A 31 -18.22 -0.24 -17.96
C ALA A 31 -17.77 1.02 -17.22
N VAL A 32 -16.96 1.84 -17.86
CA VAL A 32 -16.49 3.10 -17.29
C VAL A 32 -17.64 4.11 -17.26
N THR A 33 -18.00 4.55 -16.06
CA THR A 33 -18.99 5.60 -15.82
C THR A 33 -18.30 6.75 -15.11
N ASP A 34 -18.98 7.90 -15.00
CA ASP A 34 -18.43 9.03 -14.24
C ASP A 34 -18.20 8.67 -12.78
N ASP A 35 -19.11 7.90 -12.18
CA ASP A 35 -18.96 7.46 -10.80
C ASP A 35 -17.78 6.52 -10.63
N LEU A 36 -17.61 5.57 -11.54
CA LEU A 36 -16.48 4.64 -11.51
C LEU A 36 -15.16 5.40 -11.67
N ARG A 37 -15.13 6.39 -12.58
CA ARG A 37 -13.93 7.18 -12.78
C ARG A 37 -13.57 8.00 -11.55
N ALA A 38 -14.57 8.63 -10.91
CA ALA A 38 -14.33 9.39 -9.67
C ALA A 38 -13.80 8.48 -8.56
N HIS A 39 -14.37 7.29 -8.44
CA HIS A 39 -13.92 6.30 -7.46
C HIS A 39 -12.48 5.86 -7.74
N CYS A 40 -12.16 5.63 -9.01
CA CYS A 40 -10.84 5.23 -9.45
C CYS A 40 -9.78 6.29 -9.12
N LEU A 41 -10.10 7.57 -9.36
CA LEU A 41 -9.17 8.67 -9.05
C LEU A 41 -8.95 8.80 -7.55
N THR A 42 -9.99 8.62 -6.74
CA THR A 42 -9.88 8.63 -5.28
C THR A 42 -8.97 7.49 -4.80
N PHE A 43 -9.14 6.30 -5.38
CA PHE A 43 -8.29 5.15 -5.09
C PHE A 43 -6.82 5.46 -5.41
N CYS A 44 -6.56 6.02 -6.59
CA CYS A 44 -5.21 6.38 -7.02
C CYS A 44 -4.57 7.38 -6.06
N ASP A 45 -5.30 8.39 -5.62
CA ASP A 45 -4.78 9.39 -4.69
C ASP A 45 -4.44 8.76 -3.34
N ALA A 46 -5.32 7.91 -2.82
CA ALA A 46 -5.11 7.25 -1.54
C ALA A 46 -3.89 6.32 -1.59
N LEU A 47 -3.75 5.57 -2.67
CA LEU A 47 -2.62 4.65 -2.84
C LEU A 47 -1.30 5.40 -2.95
N SER A 48 -1.27 6.47 -3.75
CA SER A 48 -0.06 7.29 -3.90
C SER A 48 0.35 7.92 -2.57
N PHE A 49 -0.61 8.39 -1.80
CA PHE A 49 -0.35 8.95 -0.47
C PHE A 49 0.23 7.89 0.47
N HIS A 50 -0.33 6.69 0.47
CA HIS A 50 0.14 5.59 1.31
C HIS A 50 1.59 5.23 0.98
N HIS A 51 1.91 5.04 -0.30
CA HIS A 51 3.27 4.68 -0.72
C HIS A 51 4.26 5.80 -0.48
N SER A 52 3.84 7.05 -0.67
CA SER A 52 4.70 8.20 -0.38
C SER A 52 5.04 8.28 1.10
N GLY A 53 4.07 8.00 1.98
CA GLY A 53 4.30 7.98 3.42
C GLY A 53 5.30 6.90 3.81
N GLU A 54 5.19 5.72 3.20
CA GLU A 54 6.15 4.65 3.44
C GLU A 54 7.56 5.04 2.99
N ASP A 55 7.69 5.59 1.78
CA ASP A 55 9.00 5.95 1.24
C ASP A 55 9.67 7.08 2.03
N ARG A 56 8.89 8.03 2.52
CA ARG A 56 9.42 9.21 3.21
C ARG A 56 9.64 9.02 4.70
N VAL A 57 8.80 8.22 5.35
CA VAL A 57 8.77 8.12 6.80
C VAL A 57 9.02 6.71 7.29
N ALA A 58 8.15 5.77 6.92
CA ALA A 58 8.19 4.43 7.49
C ALA A 58 9.44 3.66 7.11
N PHE A 59 9.78 3.62 5.83
CA PHE A 59 10.92 2.84 5.36
C PHE A 59 12.27 3.39 5.86
N PRO A 60 12.52 4.72 5.80
CA PRO A 60 13.76 5.23 6.40
C PRO A 60 13.89 4.94 7.88
N HIS A 61 12.80 5.03 8.63
CA HIS A 61 12.81 4.70 10.07
C HIS A 61 13.14 3.23 10.29
N LEU A 62 12.48 2.34 9.56
CA LEU A 62 12.73 0.90 9.68
C LEU A 62 14.15 0.54 9.28
N GLU A 63 14.66 1.11 8.21
CA GLU A 63 16.03 0.86 7.78
C GLU A 63 17.04 1.29 8.83
N GLY A 64 16.80 2.42 9.48
CA GLY A 64 17.67 2.93 10.55
C GLY A 64 17.64 2.08 11.81
N THR A 65 16.48 1.52 12.16
CA THR A 65 16.33 0.71 13.39
C THR A 65 16.55 -0.78 13.16
N ARG A 66 16.34 -1.25 11.94
CA ARG A 66 16.47 -2.65 11.54
C ARG A 66 17.23 -2.75 10.23
N PRO A 67 18.57 -2.59 10.25
CA PRO A 67 19.35 -2.58 9.00
C PRO A 67 19.22 -3.84 8.15
N GLU A 68 18.89 -4.96 8.77
CA GLU A 68 18.68 -6.22 8.05
C GLU A 68 17.50 -6.16 7.07
N LEU A 69 16.62 -5.17 7.20
CA LEU A 69 15.48 -5.00 6.30
C LEU A 69 15.84 -4.27 5.01
N LYS A 70 17.06 -3.76 4.89
CA LYS A 70 17.43 -2.89 3.76
C LYS A 70 17.07 -3.51 2.40
N GLU A 71 17.40 -4.77 2.20
CA GLU A 71 17.13 -5.44 0.92
C GLU A 71 15.63 -5.51 0.62
N ALA A 72 14.84 -5.89 1.62
CA ALA A 72 13.39 -5.95 1.47
C ALA A 72 12.79 -4.56 1.22
N LEU A 73 13.26 -3.55 1.95
CA LEU A 73 12.77 -2.18 1.78
C LEU A 73 13.14 -1.62 0.41
N ASP A 74 14.35 -1.91 -0.09
CA ASP A 74 14.76 -1.48 -1.42
C ASP A 74 13.89 -2.13 -2.50
N ARG A 75 13.55 -3.39 -2.33
CA ARG A 75 12.63 -4.09 -3.24
C ARG A 75 11.25 -3.42 -3.23
N LEU A 76 10.73 -3.11 -2.04
CA LEU A 76 9.42 -2.46 -1.93
C LEU A 76 9.43 -1.08 -2.57
N ARG A 77 10.51 -0.32 -2.43
CA ARG A 77 10.67 0.98 -3.08
C ARG A 77 10.63 0.86 -4.60
N ARG A 78 11.29 -0.16 -5.15
CA ARG A 78 11.25 -0.41 -6.60
C ARG A 78 9.84 -0.80 -7.06
N GLU A 79 9.15 -1.59 -6.25
CA GLU A 79 7.76 -1.95 -6.54
C GLU A 79 6.86 -0.72 -6.51
N HIS A 80 7.10 0.22 -5.60
CA HIS A 80 6.37 1.49 -5.58
C HIS A 80 6.54 2.27 -6.89
N GLU A 81 7.72 2.24 -7.48
CA GLU A 81 7.96 2.90 -8.77
C GLU A 81 7.15 2.26 -9.90
N VAL A 82 7.12 0.93 -9.94
CA VAL A 82 6.31 0.20 -10.92
C VAL A 82 4.83 0.52 -10.73
N ILE A 83 4.36 0.47 -9.49
CA ILE A 83 2.97 0.77 -9.16
C ILE A 83 2.62 2.22 -9.53
N ALA A 84 3.52 3.16 -9.28
CA ALA A 84 3.29 4.56 -9.63
C ALA A 84 3.06 4.73 -11.13
N ALA A 85 3.82 4.03 -11.95
CA ALA A 85 3.63 4.06 -13.40
C ALA A 85 2.27 3.48 -13.81
N LEU A 86 1.87 2.37 -13.20
CA LEU A 86 0.56 1.76 -13.46
C LEU A 86 -0.59 2.65 -12.98
N VAL A 87 -0.40 3.35 -11.86
CA VAL A 87 -1.38 4.31 -11.36
C VAL A 87 -1.57 5.44 -12.35
N GLU A 88 -0.48 5.92 -12.98
CA GLU A 88 -0.60 6.97 -13.99
C GLU A 88 -1.37 6.50 -15.22
N GLU A 89 -1.16 5.24 -15.66
CA GLU A 89 -1.98 4.65 -16.71
C GLU A 89 -3.45 4.61 -16.31
N LEU A 90 -3.72 4.23 -15.07
CA LEU A 90 -5.08 4.14 -14.55
C LEU A 90 -5.75 5.52 -14.47
N ARG A 91 -5.00 6.55 -14.09
CA ARG A 91 -5.50 7.93 -14.08
C ARG A 91 -5.87 8.40 -15.48
N ALA A 92 -5.06 8.01 -16.47
CA ALA A 92 -5.28 8.42 -17.85
C ALA A 92 -6.48 7.71 -18.50
N ALA A 93 -6.66 6.43 -18.15
CA ALA A 93 -7.72 5.61 -18.73
C ALA A 93 -8.19 4.59 -17.68
N SER A 94 -9.31 4.85 -17.05
CA SER A 94 -9.86 3.98 -16.00
C SER A 94 -10.58 2.78 -16.62
N ASP A 95 -9.89 2.07 -17.52
CA ASP A 95 -10.49 0.92 -18.21
C ASP A 95 -10.18 -0.39 -17.49
N PRO A 96 -10.93 -1.47 -17.79
CA PRO A 96 -10.73 -2.74 -17.10
C PRO A 96 -9.32 -3.30 -17.22
N ALA A 97 -8.64 -3.11 -18.33
CA ALA A 97 -7.28 -3.63 -18.52
C ALA A 97 -6.29 -2.91 -17.59
N ALA A 98 -6.42 -1.60 -17.44
CA ALA A 98 -5.58 -0.81 -16.55
C ALA A 98 -5.84 -1.21 -15.09
N ILE A 99 -7.11 -1.42 -14.72
CA ILE A 99 -7.48 -1.87 -13.37
C ILE A 99 -6.86 -3.23 -13.07
N GLU A 100 -6.91 -4.17 -14.03
CA GLU A 100 -6.33 -5.50 -13.82
C GLU A 100 -4.81 -5.46 -13.66
N ARG A 101 -4.11 -4.58 -14.40
CA ARG A 101 -2.66 -4.46 -14.24
C ARG A 101 -2.28 -3.96 -12.85
N VAL A 102 -2.99 -2.94 -12.36
CA VAL A 102 -2.77 -2.43 -11.01
C VAL A 102 -3.09 -3.50 -9.97
N ALA A 103 -4.20 -4.20 -10.14
CA ALA A 103 -4.63 -5.23 -9.19
C ALA A 103 -3.60 -6.33 -9.05
N ALA A 104 -3.08 -6.84 -10.17
CA ALA A 104 -2.09 -7.91 -10.15
C ALA A 104 -0.81 -7.48 -9.44
N GLU A 105 -0.33 -6.28 -9.75
CA GLU A 105 0.91 -5.78 -9.13
C GLU A 105 0.72 -5.50 -7.66
N LEU A 106 -0.42 -4.91 -7.26
CA LEU A 106 -0.69 -4.61 -5.86
C LEU A 106 -0.85 -5.86 -5.00
N GLU A 107 -1.52 -6.89 -5.51
CA GLU A 107 -1.67 -8.14 -4.75
C GLU A 107 -0.32 -8.74 -4.43
N SER A 108 0.58 -8.79 -5.41
CA SER A 108 1.94 -9.29 -5.22
C SER A 108 2.73 -8.42 -4.25
N HIS A 109 2.62 -7.10 -4.41
CA HIS A 109 3.32 -6.12 -3.57
C HIS A 109 2.87 -6.19 -2.12
N PHE A 110 1.55 -6.18 -1.87
CA PHE A 110 1.01 -6.24 -0.52
C PHE A 110 1.41 -7.56 0.17
N ASP A 111 1.33 -8.66 -0.56
CA ASP A 111 1.68 -9.96 -0.02
C ASP A 111 3.14 -10.00 0.41
N TYR A 112 4.04 -9.51 -0.42
CA TYR A 112 5.46 -9.46 -0.08
C TYR A 112 5.72 -8.53 1.11
N GLU A 113 5.13 -7.33 1.09
CA GLU A 113 5.32 -6.35 2.15
C GLU A 113 4.83 -6.91 3.49
N GLU A 114 3.67 -7.54 3.50
CA GLU A 114 3.12 -8.11 4.72
C GLU A 114 4.03 -9.21 5.28
N ARG A 115 4.50 -10.10 4.41
CA ARG A 115 5.40 -11.17 4.86
C ARG A 115 6.73 -10.64 5.40
N ALA A 116 7.26 -9.61 4.78
CA ALA A 116 8.55 -9.04 5.18
C ALA A 116 8.44 -8.16 6.42
N LEU A 117 7.37 -7.38 6.55
CA LEU A 117 7.31 -6.31 7.55
C LEU A 117 6.38 -6.57 8.73
N VAL A 118 5.30 -7.36 8.57
CA VAL A 118 4.33 -7.53 9.65
C VAL A 118 4.98 -8.08 10.93
N PRO A 119 5.81 -9.13 10.88
CA PRO A 119 6.44 -9.61 12.12
C PRO A 119 7.31 -8.57 12.80
N VAL A 120 8.04 -7.76 12.01
CA VAL A 120 8.88 -6.71 12.56
C VAL A 120 8.04 -5.61 13.17
N LEU A 121 7.03 -5.13 12.45
CA LEU A 121 6.16 -4.05 12.91
C LEU A 121 5.43 -4.44 14.19
N ASN A 122 4.96 -5.68 14.28
CA ASN A 122 4.26 -6.16 15.47
C ASN A 122 5.20 -6.29 16.67
N SER A 123 6.51 -6.32 16.46
CA SER A 123 7.50 -6.38 17.54
C SER A 123 7.89 -5.00 18.05
N LEU A 124 7.52 -3.92 17.38
CA LEU A 124 7.89 -2.57 17.76
C LEU A 124 6.97 -2.02 18.84
N GLU A 125 7.54 -1.20 19.74
CA GLU A 125 6.76 -0.55 20.79
C GLU A 125 6.16 0.77 20.33
N SER A 126 6.84 1.44 19.40
CA SER A 126 6.34 2.71 18.86
C SER A 126 6.91 2.96 17.48
N VAL A 127 6.19 3.75 16.67
CA VAL A 127 6.64 4.19 15.36
C VAL A 127 6.25 5.65 15.18
N PRO A 128 7.05 6.45 14.41
CA PRO A 128 6.79 7.87 14.27
C PRO A 128 5.51 8.22 13.50
N TRP A 129 5.00 7.28 12.69
CA TRP A 129 3.79 7.52 11.91
C TRP A 129 2.52 7.08 12.63
N ALA A 130 2.61 6.40 13.75
CA ALA A 130 1.46 5.93 14.54
C ALA A 130 1.05 7.03 15.52
N VAL A 131 0.52 8.11 15.01
CA VAL A 131 0.21 9.29 15.79
C VAL A 131 -1.01 9.06 16.65
N GLY A 132 -0.82 9.09 17.97
CA GLY A 132 -1.91 9.06 18.92
C GLY A 132 -2.79 7.82 18.85
N GLY A 133 -2.36 6.86 18.14
CA GLY A 133 -3.08 5.60 18.03
C GLY A 133 -4.38 5.66 17.29
#